data_527e5d34d076128fcfaf0b656136ce19
#
_entry.id   527e5d34d076128fcfaf0b656136ce19
#
_cell.length_a   1.000
_cell.length_b   1.000
_cell.length_c   1.000
_cell.angle_alpha   90.00
_cell.angle_beta   90.00
_cell.angle_gamma   90.00
#
_symmetry.space_group_name_H-M   'P 1'
#
loop_
_entity.id
_entity.type
_entity.pdbx_description
1 polymer ?
#
loop_
_entity_poly.entity_id
_entity_poly.type
_entity_poly.pdbx_seq_one_letter_code
_entity_poly.pdbx_strand_id
1 'polypeptide(L)'
;MSIIVRMKGGLGNQLFQWAFARSISSRLKTSYLIDWAPFSPEFKVHKYSLDHFAIKVPLATNTDMFGFVWIGRHYKFFNTFYRLMRFRRVLMPFYYIERTFVFDPVAFSKTGTTYFDGFWQTEKYFKNIADEIRSELTLVEPLSHYSKKIEEEIQSTPNAVSLHVRRTDLVHNPVMTAFHGYCSPEFYAAAIKRVVKDMPSPHFFIFSDDYEWVVGHFKSLPYPYTCIKNGANKNYEDLYLMSRCCRHIISNSSFGWWGAWLNPKKDKVVIAPSKWFVTTKNDTKDLLPEGWIKI
;
A
#
# COMPACT_ATOMS: atom_id res chain seq x y z
N MET A 1 -18.46 2.76 21.88
CA MET A 1 -17.01 2.90 21.69
C MET A 1 -16.73 2.57 20.23
N SER A 2 -16.06 3.43 19.48
CA SER A 2 -15.72 3.20 18.07
C SER A 2 -14.31 3.74 17.79
N ILE A 3 -13.65 3.17 16.81
CA ILE A 3 -12.41 3.71 16.28
C ILE A 3 -12.70 4.40 14.95
N ILE A 4 -12.04 5.51 14.69
CA ILE A 4 -12.14 6.24 13.43
C ILE A 4 -10.75 6.27 12.82
N VAL A 5 -10.61 5.77 11.59
CA VAL A 5 -9.32 5.75 10.89
C VAL A 5 -9.40 6.70 9.70
N ARG A 6 -8.48 7.66 9.66
CA ARG A 6 -8.34 8.57 8.53
C ARG A 6 -7.78 7.84 7.33
N MET A 7 -8.47 7.93 6.20
CA MET A 7 -8.04 7.35 4.95
C MET A 7 -7.51 8.43 4.00
N LYS A 8 -6.34 8.18 3.39
CA LYS A 8 -5.67 9.12 2.48
C LYS A 8 -4.68 8.40 1.56
N GLY A 9 -4.38 9.01 0.41
CA GLY A 9 -3.43 8.48 -0.55
C GLY A 9 -4.03 7.46 -1.54
N GLY A 10 -3.19 6.85 -2.37
CA GLY A 10 -3.59 5.87 -3.38
C GLY A 10 -4.02 4.52 -2.79
N LEU A 11 -4.48 3.60 -3.66
CA LEU A 11 -5.05 2.30 -3.29
C LEU A 11 -4.20 1.52 -2.27
N GLY A 12 -2.88 1.43 -2.47
CA GLY A 12 -2.01 0.72 -1.51
C GLY A 12 -2.04 1.31 -0.10
N ASN A 13 -2.14 2.63 0.04
CA ASN A 13 -2.27 3.29 1.33
C ASN A 13 -3.65 3.06 1.94
N GLN A 14 -4.71 3.10 1.13
CA GLN A 14 -6.08 2.84 1.57
C GLN A 14 -6.21 1.41 2.12
N LEU A 15 -5.58 0.43 1.47
CA LEU A 15 -5.55 -0.96 1.93
C LEU A 15 -4.85 -1.11 3.28
N PHE A 16 -3.71 -0.44 3.52
CA PHE A 16 -3.04 -0.45 4.81
C PHE A 16 -3.91 0.13 5.93
N GLN A 17 -4.55 1.26 5.65
CA GLN A 17 -5.42 1.95 6.61
C GLN A 17 -6.67 1.13 6.92
N TRP A 18 -7.26 0.48 5.91
CA TRP A 18 -8.39 -0.43 6.11
C TRP A 18 -7.97 -1.68 6.89
N ALA A 19 -6.87 -2.34 6.53
CA ALA A 19 -6.38 -3.53 7.22
C ALA A 19 -6.04 -3.24 8.70
N PHE A 20 -5.46 -2.07 8.98
CA PHE A 20 -5.26 -1.59 10.34
C PHE A 20 -6.60 -1.42 11.07
N ALA A 21 -7.58 -0.71 10.47
CA ALA A 21 -8.90 -0.49 11.06
C ALA A 21 -9.59 -1.82 11.37
N ARG A 22 -9.55 -2.77 10.44
CA ARG A 22 -10.14 -4.10 10.57
C ARG A 22 -9.48 -4.89 11.71
N SER A 23 -8.16 -4.86 11.79
CA SER A 23 -7.40 -5.57 12.83
C SER A 23 -7.61 -4.98 14.23
N ILE A 24 -7.49 -3.66 14.38
CA ILE A 24 -7.67 -3.02 15.69
C ILE A 24 -9.12 -3.16 16.18
N SER A 25 -10.09 -3.07 15.29
CA SER A 25 -11.51 -3.30 15.58
C SER A 25 -11.76 -4.70 16.12
N SER A 26 -11.21 -5.72 15.45
CA SER A 26 -11.31 -7.11 15.89
C SER A 26 -10.68 -7.32 17.27
N ARG A 27 -9.46 -6.79 17.48
CA ARG A 27 -8.73 -6.93 18.74
C ARG A 27 -9.41 -6.23 19.92
N LEU A 28 -9.95 -5.04 19.69
CA LEU A 28 -10.64 -4.26 20.74
C LEU A 28 -12.12 -4.63 20.87
N LYS A 29 -12.62 -5.57 20.05
CA LYS A 29 -14.04 -5.98 20.00
C LYS A 29 -14.98 -4.78 19.88
N THR A 30 -14.67 -3.86 18.96
CA THR A 30 -15.42 -2.62 18.75
C THR A 30 -15.65 -2.37 17.25
N SER A 31 -16.57 -1.47 16.90
CA SER A 31 -16.75 -1.04 15.51
C SER A 31 -15.65 -0.09 15.07
N TYR A 32 -15.42 -0.03 13.76
CA TYR A 32 -14.58 1.00 13.14
C TYR A 32 -15.39 1.81 12.12
N LEU A 33 -14.93 3.03 11.91
CA LEU A 33 -15.43 3.95 10.90
C LEU A 33 -14.22 4.50 10.11
N ILE A 34 -14.44 4.82 8.85
CA ILE A 34 -13.41 5.42 7.99
C ILE A 34 -13.75 6.89 7.73
N ASP A 35 -12.84 7.76 8.11
CA ASP A 35 -12.87 9.16 7.67
C ASP A 35 -12.32 9.26 6.24
N TRP A 36 -13.22 9.45 5.28
CA TRP A 36 -12.92 9.56 3.85
C TRP A 36 -12.93 11.00 3.32
N ALA A 37 -13.07 12.00 4.19
CA ALA A 37 -13.10 13.41 3.81
C ALA A 37 -11.93 13.82 2.90
N PRO A 38 -10.71 13.22 2.98
CA PRO A 38 -9.61 13.49 2.04
C PRO A 38 -9.90 13.14 0.58
N PHE A 39 -10.95 12.38 0.28
CA PHE A 39 -11.38 12.01 -1.09
C PHE A 39 -12.55 12.85 -1.60
N SER A 40 -13.02 13.82 -0.83
CA SER A 40 -14.06 14.74 -1.31
C SER A 40 -13.58 15.50 -2.57
N PRO A 41 -14.50 15.98 -3.41
CA PRO A 41 -14.15 16.69 -4.65
C PRO A 41 -13.21 17.89 -4.47
N GLU A 42 -13.12 18.43 -3.27
CA GLU A 42 -12.23 19.53 -2.89
C GLU A 42 -10.76 19.10 -2.80
N PHE A 43 -10.48 17.80 -2.58
CA PHE A 43 -9.14 17.24 -2.38
C PHE A 43 -8.74 16.29 -3.52
N LYS A 44 -8.70 16.76 -4.75
CA LYS A 44 -8.58 16.00 -6.01
C LYS A 44 -7.31 15.14 -6.23
N VAL A 45 -6.50 14.85 -5.23
CA VAL A 45 -5.18 14.21 -5.42
C VAL A 45 -5.31 12.69 -5.67
N HIS A 46 -6.21 12.01 -4.97
CA HIS A 46 -6.44 10.57 -5.10
C HIS A 46 -7.92 10.25 -5.08
N LYS A 47 -8.31 9.16 -5.77
CA LYS A 47 -9.68 8.64 -5.73
C LYS A 47 -9.79 7.58 -4.64
N TYR A 48 -10.97 7.47 -4.03
CA TYR A 48 -11.35 6.32 -3.23
C TYR A 48 -11.44 5.09 -4.16
N SER A 49 -10.86 3.97 -3.75
CA SER A 49 -10.73 2.78 -4.60
C SER A 49 -10.99 1.47 -3.86
N LEU A 50 -11.49 1.50 -2.63
CA LEU A 50 -11.82 0.28 -1.90
C LEU A 50 -13.18 -0.29 -2.28
N ASP A 51 -14.01 0.46 -2.99
CA ASP A 51 -15.31 0.05 -3.54
C ASP A 51 -15.21 -1.04 -4.62
N HIS A 52 -14.01 -1.25 -5.16
CA HIS A 52 -13.74 -2.38 -6.06
C HIS A 52 -13.61 -3.74 -5.37
N PHE A 53 -13.53 -3.76 -4.03
CA PHE A 53 -13.39 -4.99 -3.25
C PHE A 53 -14.66 -5.30 -2.46
N ALA A 54 -14.97 -6.59 -2.26
CA ALA A 54 -16.15 -7.06 -1.53
C ALA A 54 -16.02 -6.87 -0.01
N ILE A 55 -15.54 -5.70 0.40
CA ILE A 55 -15.34 -5.31 1.80
C ILE A 55 -16.37 -4.26 2.24
N LYS A 56 -16.81 -4.36 3.48
CA LYS A 56 -17.66 -3.33 4.09
C LYS A 56 -16.77 -2.25 4.70
N VAL A 57 -16.85 -1.05 4.15
CA VAL A 57 -16.14 0.12 4.67
C VAL A 57 -17.15 1.11 5.25
N PRO A 58 -17.42 1.03 6.55
CA PRO A 58 -18.36 1.95 7.19
C PRO A 58 -17.76 3.36 7.24
N LEU A 59 -18.41 4.31 6.59
CA LEU A 59 -17.94 5.68 6.50
C LEU A 59 -18.40 6.49 7.71
N ALA A 60 -17.49 7.31 8.25
CA ALA A 60 -17.78 8.25 9.31
C ALA A 60 -18.66 9.40 8.80
N THR A 61 -19.70 9.73 9.55
CA THR A 61 -20.55 10.88 9.30
C THR A 61 -19.98 12.15 9.94
N ASN A 62 -20.53 13.32 9.60
CA ASN A 62 -20.16 14.57 10.26
C ASN A 62 -20.39 14.54 11.77
N THR A 63 -21.40 13.80 12.23
CA THR A 63 -21.69 13.62 13.66
C THR A 63 -20.60 12.79 14.34
N ASP A 64 -20.16 11.70 13.71
CA ASP A 64 -19.05 10.87 14.23
C ASP A 64 -17.76 11.65 14.31
N MET A 65 -17.59 12.59 13.37
CA MET A 65 -16.38 13.44 13.24
C MET A 65 -16.43 14.70 14.09
N PHE A 66 -17.56 14.98 14.79
CA PHE A 66 -17.70 16.18 15.62
C PHE A 66 -16.59 16.21 16.67
N GLY A 67 -15.85 17.31 16.72
CA GLY A 67 -14.65 17.47 17.56
C GLY A 67 -13.34 17.07 16.84
N PHE A 68 -13.31 16.00 16.04
CA PHE A 68 -12.10 15.60 15.29
C PHE A 68 -11.89 16.45 14.03
N VAL A 69 -12.97 16.82 13.32
CA VAL A 69 -12.92 17.71 12.15
C VAL A 69 -12.37 19.06 12.51
N TRP A 70 -12.77 19.60 13.65
CA TRP A 70 -12.28 20.88 14.13
C TRP A 70 -10.75 20.83 14.34
N ILE A 71 -10.26 19.77 14.96
CA ILE A 71 -8.84 19.51 15.16
C ILE A 71 -8.12 19.35 13.81
N GLY A 72 -8.70 18.60 12.87
CA GLY A 72 -8.13 18.34 11.54
C GLY A 72 -8.07 19.58 10.64
N ARG A 73 -9.11 20.43 10.63
CA ARG A 73 -9.15 21.70 9.87
C ARG A 73 -8.14 22.71 10.38
N HIS A 74 -7.92 22.75 11.67
CA HIS A 74 -6.97 23.68 12.31
C HIS A 74 -5.58 23.08 12.50
N TYR A 75 -5.31 21.87 11.96
CA TYR A 75 -4.03 21.16 12.11
C TYR A 75 -2.82 22.01 11.71
N LYS A 76 -2.90 22.83 10.65
CA LYS A 76 -1.80 23.74 10.27
C LYS A 76 -1.54 24.81 11.32
N PHE A 77 -2.58 25.36 11.91
CA PHE A 77 -2.48 26.40 12.97
C PHE A 77 -1.95 25.78 14.28
N PHE A 78 -2.48 24.59 14.62
CA PHE A 78 -2.06 23.86 15.81
C PHE A 78 -0.73 23.12 15.66
N ASN A 79 -0.22 22.88 14.45
CA ASN A 79 1.03 22.14 14.26
C ASN A 79 2.23 22.88 14.87
N THR A 80 2.27 24.22 14.82
CA THR A 80 3.29 25.03 15.49
C THR A 80 3.12 24.98 17.00
N PHE A 81 1.90 25.09 17.49
CA PHE A 81 1.56 24.99 18.92
C PHE A 81 1.81 23.57 19.44
N TYR A 82 1.47 22.51 18.67
CA TYR A 82 1.72 21.13 19.03
C TYR A 82 3.20 20.69 18.91
N ARG A 83 4.01 21.35 18.08
CA ARG A 83 5.48 21.15 18.10
C ARG A 83 6.11 21.70 19.38
N LEU A 84 5.58 22.77 19.92
CA LEU A 84 6.00 23.32 21.22
C LEU A 84 5.52 22.46 22.40
N MET A 85 4.33 21.88 22.31
CA MET A 85 3.79 21.02 23.37
C MET A 85 4.22 19.56 23.17
N ARG A 86 5.34 19.17 23.73
CA ARG A 86 5.87 17.80 23.82
C ARG A 86 4.92 16.81 24.53
N PHE A 87 3.77 17.28 25.05
CA PHE A 87 2.78 16.58 25.87
C PHE A 87 1.53 16.07 25.11
N ARG A 88 1.61 15.86 23.78
CA ARG A 88 0.50 15.45 22.92
C ARG A 88 -0.31 14.24 23.41
N ARG A 89 0.34 13.27 24.09
CA ARG A 89 -0.35 12.08 24.60
C ARG A 89 -1.30 12.35 25.77
N VAL A 90 -1.04 13.37 26.55
CA VAL A 90 -1.82 13.72 27.74
C VAL A 90 -3.05 14.55 27.41
N LEU A 91 -2.93 15.48 26.46
CA LEU A 91 -4.00 16.43 26.13
C LEU A 91 -5.07 15.89 25.16
N MET A 92 -4.76 14.81 24.40
CA MET A 92 -5.71 14.20 23.46
C MET A 92 -5.63 12.66 23.47
N PRO A 93 -6.13 12.00 24.51
CA PRO A 93 -6.09 10.55 24.62
C PRO A 93 -6.88 9.84 23.51
N PHE A 94 -7.80 10.58 22.86
CA PHE A 94 -8.68 10.12 21.79
C PHE A 94 -8.17 10.44 20.36
N TYR A 95 -6.98 11.03 20.20
CA TYR A 95 -6.37 11.30 18.89
C TYR A 95 -4.98 10.69 18.84
N TYR A 96 -4.78 9.72 17.96
CA TYR A 96 -3.52 8.99 17.81
C TYR A 96 -2.91 9.24 16.44
N ILE A 97 -1.71 9.82 16.41
CA ILE A 97 -0.96 10.06 15.17
C ILE A 97 0.20 9.07 15.09
N GLU A 98 0.28 8.34 13.97
CA GLU A 98 1.46 7.56 13.61
C GLU A 98 2.66 8.50 13.44
N ARG A 99 3.78 8.19 14.08
CA ARG A 99 4.97 9.07 14.06
C ARG A 99 6.06 8.55 13.15
N THR A 100 6.12 7.26 12.94
CA THR A 100 7.15 6.55 12.18
C THR A 100 6.51 5.36 11.48
N PHE A 101 7.20 4.76 10.52
CA PHE A 101 6.77 3.52 9.86
C PHE A 101 7.14 2.25 10.66
N VAL A 102 7.43 2.42 11.95
CA VAL A 102 7.69 1.32 12.89
C VAL A 102 6.38 0.92 13.58
N PHE A 103 6.18 -0.37 13.77
CA PHE A 103 5.06 -0.89 14.52
C PHE A 103 5.03 -0.31 15.95
N ASP A 104 3.92 0.31 16.31
CA ASP A 104 3.70 0.81 17.67
C ASP A 104 2.56 0.03 18.35
N PRO A 105 2.86 -0.88 19.27
CA PRO A 105 1.84 -1.67 19.96
C PRO A 105 0.90 -0.82 20.83
N VAL A 106 1.28 0.42 21.16
CA VAL A 106 0.43 1.36 21.92
C VAL A 106 -0.86 1.70 21.17
N ALA A 107 -0.86 1.60 19.83
CA ALA A 107 -2.09 1.76 19.06
C ALA A 107 -3.21 0.80 19.53
N PHE A 108 -2.85 -0.44 19.90
CA PHE A 108 -3.78 -1.46 20.38
C PHE A 108 -4.17 -1.34 21.86
N SER A 109 -3.57 -0.44 22.62
CA SER A 109 -3.93 -0.19 24.02
C SER A 109 -4.91 0.96 24.19
N LYS A 110 -5.39 1.55 23.09
CA LYS A 110 -6.32 2.67 23.16
C LYS A 110 -7.71 2.21 23.61
N THR A 111 -8.28 2.97 24.53
CA THR A 111 -9.62 2.78 25.06
C THR A 111 -10.51 3.98 24.70
N GLY A 112 -11.82 3.77 24.62
CA GLY A 112 -12.75 4.83 24.24
C GLY A 112 -12.76 5.07 22.71
N THR A 113 -13.53 6.08 22.30
CA THR A 113 -13.55 6.52 20.90
C THR A 113 -12.22 7.18 20.56
N THR A 114 -11.49 6.62 19.59
CA THR A 114 -10.15 7.11 19.20
C THR A 114 -10.08 7.32 17.70
N TYR A 115 -9.53 8.48 17.32
CA TYR A 115 -9.24 8.82 15.93
C TYR A 115 -7.77 8.52 15.62
N PHE A 116 -7.52 7.72 14.58
CA PHE A 116 -6.20 7.29 14.13
C PHE A 116 -5.81 7.98 12.82
N ASP A 117 -4.71 8.71 12.81
CA ASP A 117 -4.14 9.38 11.63
C ASP A 117 -2.75 8.83 11.33
N GLY A 118 -2.62 8.04 10.28
CA GLY A 118 -1.38 7.40 9.86
C GLY A 118 -1.52 6.66 8.54
N PHE A 119 -0.43 6.04 8.10
CA PHE A 119 -0.39 5.16 6.92
C PHE A 119 -0.43 3.68 7.30
N TRP A 120 0.07 3.32 8.50
CA TRP A 120 0.05 1.98 9.09
C TRP A 120 0.76 0.93 8.23
N GLN A 121 1.84 1.33 7.55
CA GLN A 121 2.52 0.57 6.50
C GLN A 121 3.43 -0.52 7.08
N THR A 122 2.86 -1.45 7.84
CA THR A 122 3.52 -2.70 8.26
C THR A 122 2.51 -3.80 8.49
N GLU A 123 2.82 -5.02 8.04
CA GLU A 123 1.95 -6.18 8.29
C GLU A 123 1.78 -6.49 9.77
N LYS A 124 2.69 -6.03 10.64
CA LYS A 124 2.63 -6.28 12.08
C LYS A 124 1.33 -5.81 12.73
N TYR A 125 0.64 -4.84 12.12
CA TYR A 125 -0.67 -4.39 12.59
C TYR A 125 -1.78 -5.40 12.32
N PHE A 126 -1.67 -6.26 11.29
CA PHE A 126 -2.76 -7.15 10.85
C PHE A 126 -2.29 -8.56 10.49
N LYS A 127 -1.05 -8.93 10.79
CA LYS A 127 -0.48 -10.26 10.49
C LYS A 127 -1.29 -11.40 11.10
N ASN A 128 -1.87 -11.20 12.28
CA ASN A 128 -2.68 -12.20 12.98
C ASN A 128 -4.06 -12.46 12.37
N ILE A 129 -4.50 -11.61 11.44
CA ILE A 129 -5.73 -11.78 10.63
C ILE A 129 -5.41 -11.73 9.13
N ALA A 130 -4.21 -12.17 8.74
CA ALA A 130 -3.74 -12.04 7.37
C ALA A 130 -4.59 -12.84 6.36
N ASP A 131 -5.08 -14.00 6.76
CA ASP A 131 -5.89 -14.85 5.89
C ASP A 131 -7.31 -14.30 5.73
N GLU A 132 -7.87 -13.72 6.80
CA GLU A 132 -9.14 -12.98 6.73
C GLU A 132 -9.01 -11.77 5.79
N ILE A 133 -7.95 -10.96 5.93
CA ILE A 133 -7.70 -9.82 5.05
C ILE A 133 -7.62 -10.27 3.59
N ARG A 134 -6.90 -11.37 3.27
CA ARG A 134 -6.82 -11.89 1.91
C ARG A 134 -8.16 -12.39 1.39
N SER A 135 -8.94 -13.05 2.23
CA SER A 135 -10.26 -13.57 1.84
C SER A 135 -11.29 -12.45 1.64
N GLU A 136 -11.20 -11.36 2.40
CA GLU A 136 -12.09 -10.21 2.28
C GLU A 136 -11.74 -9.33 1.04
N LEU A 137 -10.47 -9.31 0.58
CA LEU A 137 -10.03 -8.52 -0.57
C LEU A 137 -10.28 -9.24 -1.91
N THR A 138 -11.52 -9.69 -2.13
CA THR A 138 -11.99 -10.20 -3.41
C THR A 138 -12.61 -9.09 -4.24
N LEU A 139 -12.50 -9.16 -5.55
CA LEU A 139 -13.09 -8.16 -6.45
C LEU A 139 -14.61 -8.30 -6.48
N VAL A 140 -15.32 -7.18 -6.46
CA VAL A 140 -16.79 -7.12 -6.61
C VAL A 140 -17.19 -7.46 -8.04
N GLU A 141 -16.54 -6.85 -9.01
CA GLU A 141 -16.81 -7.05 -10.42
C GLU A 141 -15.84 -8.06 -11.03
N PRO A 142 -16.28 -8.84 -12.02
CA PRO A 142 -15.38 -9.70 -12.80
C PRO A 142 -14.27 -8.88 -13.45
N LEU A 143 -13.11 -9.49 -13.65
CA LEU A 143 -12.03 -8.89 -14.42
C LEU A 143 -12.50 -8.46 -15.81
N SER A 144 -11.97 -7.34 -16.29
CA SER A 144 -12.16 -6.93 -17.67
C SER A 144 -11.65 -8.02 -18.63
N HIS A 145 -12.17 -8.03 -19.86
CA HIS A 145 -11.74 -9.01 -20.86
C HIS A 145 -10.22 -9.01 -21.08
N TYR A 146 -9.57 -7.85 -21.04
CA TYR A 146 -8.13 -7.74 -21.13
C TYR A 146 -7.44 -8.41 -19.93
N SER A 147 -7.82 -8.03 -18.71
CA SER A 147 -7.20 -8.58 -17.49
C SER A 147 -7.48 -10.07 -17.31
N LYS A 148 -8.62 -10.59 -17.80
CA LYS A 148 -8.90 -12.01 -17.81
C LYS A 148 -7.94 -12.77 -18.71
N LYS A 149 -7.62 -12.27 -19.91
CA LYS A 149 -6.58 -12.86 -20.78
C LYS A 149 -5.21 -12.89 -20.12
N ILE A 150 -4.86 -11.79 -19.42
CA ILE A 150 -3.59 -11.73 -18.69
C ILE A 150 -3.58 -12.72 -17.51
N GLU A 151 -4.70 -12.89 -16.82
CA GLU A 151 -4.82 -13.90 -15.75
C GLU A 151 -4.60 -15.33 -16.31
N GLU A 152 -5.22 -15.67 -17.45
CA GLU A 152 -5.05 -16.94 -18.13
C GLU A 152 -3.58 -17.17 -18.56
N GLU A 153 -2.92 -16.12 -19.06
CA GLU A 153 -1.50 -16.15 -19.40
C GLU A 153 -0.62 -16.38 -18.15
N ILE A 154 -0.87 -15.69 -17.05
CA ILE A 154 -0.16 -15.87 -15.78
C ILE A 154 -0.36 -17.30 -15.26
N GLN A 155 -1.59 -17.84 -15.29
CA GLN A 155 -1.91 -19.17 -14.80
C GLN A 155 -1.26 -20.28 -15.63
N SER A 156 -1.14 -20.08 -16.95
CA SER A 156 -0.45 -21.02 -17.84
C SER A 156 1.07 -20.91 -17.80
N THR A 157 1.62 -19.92 -17.10
CA THR A 157 3.04 -19.65 -16.97
C THR A 157 3.57 -20.15 -15.61
N PRO A 158 4.26 -21.29 -15.53
CA PRO A 158 4.72 -21.85 -14.25
C PRO A 158 5.62 -20.91 -13.45
N ASN A 159 6.43 -20.10 -14.15
CA ASN A 159 7.44 -19.22 -13.59
C ASN A 159 7.09 -17.75 -13.85
N ALA A 160 5.83 -17.36 -13.61
CA ALA A 160 5.35 -16.00 -13.72
C ALA A 160 5.97 -15.12 -12.63
N VAL A 161 6.62 -14.02 -13.04
CA VAL A 161 7.22 -13.02 -12.14
C VAL A 161 6.50 -11.70 -12.32
N SER A 162 5.91 -11.13 -11.28
CA SER A 162 5.43 -9.76 -11.32
C SER A 162 6.58 -8.79 -11.11
N LEU A 163 6.71 -7.81 -11.98
CA LEU A 163 7.68 -6.71 -11.86
C LEU A 163 6.90 -5.40 -11.81
N HIS A 164 6.92 -4.73 -10.66
CA HIS A 164 6.23 -3.46 -10.46
C HIS A 164 7.20 -2.28 -10.56
N VAL A 165 6.89 -1.34 -11.44
CA VAL A 165 7.64 -0.11 -11.68
C VAL A 165 6.78 1.10 -11.32
N ARG A 166 7.26 1.96 -10.43
CA ARG A 166 6.62 3.22 -10.04
C ARG A 166 7.49 4.39 -10.42
N ARG A 167 6.99 5.30 -11.27
CA ARG A 167 7.79 6.40 -11.82
C ARG A 167 7.08 7.73 -11.91
N THR A 168 5.87 7.81 -12.50
CA THR A 168 5.27 9.06 -12.97
C THR A 168 5.31 10.22 -11.97
N ASP A 169 4.70 10.09 -10.83
CA ASP A 169 4.69 11.14 -9.80
C ASP A 169 6.05 11.31 -9.10
N LEU A 170 6.87 10.25 -9.06
CA LEU A 170 8.18 10.27 -8.41
C LEU A 170 9.26 10.94 -9.28
N VAL A 171 9.14 10.88 -10.61
CA VAL A 171 10.13 11.48 -11.53
C VAL A 171 9.76 12.92 -11.88
N HIS A 172 8.47 13.23 -12.02
CA HIS A 172 8.01 14.54 -12.49
C HIS A 172 7.73 15.55 -11.38
N ASN A 173 7.73 15.13 -10.12
CA ASN A 173 7.52 16.01 -8.97
C ASN A 173 8.77 16.06 -8.08
N PRO A 174 9.56 17.17 -8.12
CA PRO A 174 10.81 17.28 -7.35
C PRO A 174 10.64 17.09 -5.83
N VAL A 175 9.50 17.47 -5.28
CA VAL A 175 9.20 17.29 -3.83
C VAL A 175 9.02 15.79 -3.53
N MET A 176 8.31 15.08 -4.38
CA MET A 176 8.11 13.64 -4.25
C MET A 176 9.41 12.88 -4.47
N THR A 177 10.20 13.26 -5.47
CA THR A 177 11.53 12.69 -5.73
C THR A 177 12.46 12.86 -4.53
N ALA A 178 12.50 14.06 -3.95
CA ALA A 178 13.36 14.36 -2.79
C ALA A 178 12.96 13.56 -1.54
N PHE A 179 11.70 13.20 -1.40
CA PHE A 179 11.20 12.46 -0.25
C PHE A 179 11.22 10.94 -0.46
N HIS A 180 10.61 10.47 -1.55
CA HIS A 180 10.44 9.05 -1.83
C HIS A 180 11.61 8.45 -2.60
N GLY A 181 12.24 9.22 -3.52
CA GLY A 181 13.09 8.66 -4.54
C GLY A 181 12.32 7.74 -5.49
N TYR A 182 13.03 7.09 -6.38
CA TYR A 182 12.52 6.04 -7.27
C TYR A 182 13.57 4.94 -7.41
N CYS A 183 13.13 3.74 -7.76
CA CYS A 183 14.05 2.64 -8.04
C CYS A 183 14.77 2.89 -9.37
N SER A 184 16.11 2.82 -9.34
CA SER A 184 16.93 3.05 -10.53
C SER A 184 16.93 1.84 -11.48
N PRO A 185 17.35 2.02 -12.74
CA PRO A 185 17.57 0.90 -13.67
C PRO A 185 18.46 -0.21 -13.11
N GLU A 186 19.50 0.14 -12.35
CA GLU A 186 20.44 -0.78 -11.73
C GLU A 186 19.74 -1.65 -10.65
N PHE A 187 18.81 -1.05 -9.90
CA PHE A 187 17.97 -1.82 -8.96
C PHE A 187 17.19 -2.92 -9.70
N TYR A 188 16.50 -2.56 -10.80
CA TYR A 188 15.73 -3.55 -11.55
C TYR A 188 16.62 -4.64 -12.15
N ALA A 189 17.79 -4.28 -12.68
CA ALA A 189 18.76 -5.25 -13.22
C ALA A 189 19.25 -6.23 -12.13
N ALA A 190 19.60 -5.73 -10.95
CA ALA A 190 20.01 -6.55 -9.81
C ALA A 190 18.85 -7.42 -9.29
N ALA A 191 17.65 -6.88 -9.22
CA ALA A 191 16.46 -7.59 -8.78
C ALA A 191 16.09 -8.73 -9.75
N ILE A 192 16.14 -8.48 -11.06
CA ILE A 192 15.91 -9.49 -12.10
C ILE A 192 16.95 -10.61 -11.97
N LYS A 193 18.25 -10.27 -11.93
CA LYS A 193 19.31 -11.25 -11.73
C LYS A 193 19.10 -12.11 -10.49
N ARG A 194 18.61 -11.50 -9.40
CA ARG A 194 18.36 -12.20 -8.13
C ARG A 194 17.12 -13.09 -8.17
N VAL A 195 16.03 -12.62 -8.80
CA VAL A 195 14.76 -13.35 -8.83
C VAL A 195 14.81 -14.58 -9.75
N VAL A 196 15.60 -14.51 -10.82
CA VAL A 196 15.72 -15.63 -11.78
C VAL A 196 16.72 -16.70 -11.31
N LYS A 197 17.50 -16.44 -10.27
CA LYS A 197 18.36 -17.45 -9.68
C LYS A 197 17.50 -18.65 -9.27
N ASP A 198 17.85 -19.83 -9.70
CA ASP A 198 17.11 -21.08 -9.44
C ASP A 198 15.69 -21.10 -10.03
N MET A 199 15.44 -20.33 -11.11
CA MET A 199 14.16 -20.30 -11.81
C MET A 199 14.36 -20.53 -13.32
N PRO A 200 14.06 -21.71 -13.87
CA PRO A 200 14.13 -21.96 -15.30
C PRO A 200 13.03 -21.20 -16.04
N SER A 201 13.35 -20.64 -17.19
CA SER A 201 12.38 -20.03 -18.12
C SER A 201 11.40 -19.03 -17.43
N PRO A 202 11.88 -17.98 -16.75
CA PRO A 202 11.00 -16.97 -16.16
C PRO A 202 10.26 -16.18 -17.24
N HIS A 203 9.04 -15.76 -16.95
CA HIS A 203 8.28 -14.80 -17.76
C HIS A 203 7.87 -13.63 -16.86
N PHE A 204 8.20 -12.41 -17.28
CA PHE A 204 7.93 -11.20 -16.51
C PHE A 204 6.61 -10.56 -16.94
N PHE A 205 5.71 -10.34 -15.99
CA PHE A 205 4.52 -9.50 -16.14
C PHE A 205 4.84 -8.16 -15.50
N ILE A 206 4.95 -7.11 -16.34
CA ILE A 206 5.46 -5.80 -15.93
C ILE A 206 4.29 -4.84 -15.76
N PHE A 207 4.11 -4.35 -14.54
CA PHE A 207 3.06 -3.42 -14.12
C PHE A 207 3.67 -2.05 -13.85
N SER A 208 3.15 -1.00 -14.46
CA SER A 208 3.70 0.34 -14.29
C SER A 208 2.67 1.44 -14.49
N ASP A 209 2.88 2.55 -13.81
CA ASP A 209 2.24 3.84 -14.07
C ASP A 209 2.92 4.62 -15.22
N ASP A 210 4.06 4.13 -15.75
CA ASP A 210 4.84 4.71 -16.87
C ASP A 210 5.08 3.63 -17.94
N TYR A 211 4.03 3.35 -18.71
CA TYR A 211 4.05 2.28 -19.74
C TYR A 211 5.12 2.49 -20.79
N GLU A 212 5.26 3.73 -21.31
CA GLU A 212 6.18 4.03 -22.40
C GLU A 212 7.65 3.84 -21.95
N TRP A 213 7.97 4.26 -20.73
CA TRP A 213 9.29 4.02 -20.18
C TRP A 213 9.59 2.52 -20.04
N VAL A 214 8.62 1.75 -19.54
CA VAL A 214 8.78 0.29 -19.36
C VAL A 214 9.05 -0.40 -20.68
N VAL A 215 8.26 -0.11 -21.72
CA VAL A 215 8.43 -0.69 -23.05
C VAL A 215 9.81 -0.35 -23.63
N GLY A 216 10.24 0.90 -23.47
CA GLY A 216 11.57 1.34 -23.92
C GLY A 216 12.73 0.72 -23.14
N HIS A 217 12.59 0.66 -21.81
CA HIS A 217 13.66 0.21 -20.92
C HIS A 217 13.88 -1.30 -20.97
N PHE A 218 12.81 -2.10 -21.00
CA PHE A 218 12.90 -3.57 -20.95
C PHE A 218 12.97 -4.24 -22.33
N LYS A 219 13.03 -3.46 -23.44
CA LYS A 219 13.11 -4.03 -24.78
C LYS A 219 14.28 -5.01 -24.99
N SER A 220 15.35 -4.87 -24.22
CA SER A 220 16.56 -5.73 -24.28
C SER A 220 16.59 -6.77 -23.14
N LEU A 221 15.46 -6.98 -22.43
CA LEU A 221 15.39 -8.00 -21.40
C LEU A 221 15.58 -9.39 -22.02
N PRO A 222 16.53 -10.22 -21.54
CA PRO A 222 16.82 -11.52 -22.15
C PRO A 222 15.83 -12.62 -21.75
N TYR A 223 14.68 -12.25 -21.25
CA TYR A 223 13.60 -13.14 -20.83
C TYR A 223 12.27 -12.71 -21.47
N PRO A 224 11.35 -13.65 -21.70
CA PRO A 224 9.99 -13.31 -22.12
C PRO A 224 9.32 -12.34 -21.14
N TYR A 225 8.58 -11.38 -21.66
CA TYR A 225 7.82 -10.45 -20.82
C TYR A 225 6.56 -9.94 -21.50
N THR A 226 5.58 -9.58 -20.68
CA THR A 226 4.32 -8.95 -21.06
C THR A 226 4.17 -7.64 -20.28
N CYS A 227 4.16 -6.49 -21.00
CA CYS A 227 3.87 -5.20 -20.37
C CYS A 227 2.36 -5.03 -20.21
N ILE A 228 1.90 -4.85 -18.98
CA ILE A 228 0.47 -4.69 -18.68
C ILE A 228 0.05 -3.25 -18.96
N LYS A 229 -1.03 -3.11 -19.76
CA LYS A 229 -1.59 -1.82 -20.17
C LYS A 229 -3.03 -1.68 -19.68
N ASN A 230 -3.20 -1.65 -18.36
CA ASN A 230 -4.47 -1.26 -17.76
C ASN A 230 -4.51 0.26 -17.58
N GLY A 231 -5.69 0.84 -17.71
CA GLY A 231 -5.86 2.26 -17.40
C GLY A 231 -5.77 2.52 -15.90
N ALA A 232 -5.44 3.76 -15.52
CA ALA A 232 -5.33 4.17 -14.11
C ALA A 232 -6.57 3.87 -13.26
N ASN A 233 -7.75 3.73 -13.88
CA ASN A 233 -9.00 3.38 -13.22
C ASN A 233 -9.15 1.88 -12.95
N LYS A 234 -8.21 1.04 -13.42
CA LYS A 234 -8.22 -0.42 -13.25
C LYS A 234 -7.02 -0.95 -12.46
N ASN A 235 -6.41 -0.10 -11.66
CA ASN A 235 -5.28 -0.47 -10.83
C ASN A 235 -5.59 -1.60 -9.84
N TYR A 236 -6.85 -1.77 -9.43
CA TYR A 236 -7.28 -2.89 -8.59
C TYR A 236 -7.17 -4.24 -9.34
N GLU A 237 -7.38 -4.26 -10.68
CA GLU A 237 -7.14 -5.46 -11.51
C GLU A 237 -5.63 -5.77 -11.58
N ASP A 238 -4.76 -4.74 -11.70
CA ASP A 238 -3.30 -4.92 -11.68
C ASP A 238 -2.85 -5.52 -10.35
N LEU A 239 -3.39 -5.03 -9.24
CA LEU A 239 -3.08 -5.56 -7.91
C LEU A 239 -3.44 -7.04 -7.80
N TYR A 240 -4.62 -7.40 -8.28
CA TYR A 240 -5.08 -8.78 -8.34
C TYR A 240 -4.15 -9.65 -9.20
N LEU A 241 -3.83 -9.22 -10.43
CA LEU A 241 -2.95 -9.95 -11.35
C LEU A 241 -1.55 -10.15 -10.78
N MET A 242 -0.97 -9.12 -10.16
CA MET A 242 0.32 -9.23 -9.47
C MET A 242 0.30 -10.34 -8.43
N SER A 243 -0.77 -10.47 -7.65
CA SER A 243 -0.90 -11.48 -6.60
C SER A 243 -0.95 -12.92 -7.12
N ARG A 244 -1.21 -13.12 -8.42
CA ARG A 244 -1.27 -14.44 -9.08
C ARG A 244 0.09 -14.96 -9.54
N CYS A 245 1.09 -14.07 -9.64
CA CYS A 245 2.46 -14.46 -9.99
C CYS A 245 3.12 -15.25 -8.84
N CYS A 246 4.16 -16.03 -9.15
CA CYS A 246 4.83 -16.86 -8.13
C CYS A 246 6.01 -16.14 -7.45
N ARG A 247 6.64 -15.18 -8.14
CA ARG A 247 7.71 -14.31 -7.58
C ARG A 247 7.41 -12.86 -7.88
N HIS A 248 8.00 -11.96 -7.09
CA HIS A 248 7.69 -10.53 -7.16
C HIS A 248 8.94 -9.68 -7.07
N ILE A 249 9.03 -8.67 -7.94
CA ILE A 249 9.94 -7.54 -7.81
C ILE A 249 9.08 -6.30 -7.59
N ILE A 250 9.27 -5.59 -6.49
CA ILE A 250 8.49 -4.41 -6.18
C ILE A 250 9.38 -3.17 -6.09
N SER A 251 8.86 -2.03 -6.53
CA SER A 251 9.45 -0.72 -6.24
C SER A 251 9.11 -0.26 -4.81
N ASN A 252 9.64 0.89 -4.39
CA ASN A 252 9.30 1.56 -3.13
C ASN A 252 7.86 2.15 -3.15
N SER A 253 6.88 1.26 -3.28
CA SER A 253 5.47 1.62 -3.43
C SER A 253 4.57 0.69 -2.60
N SER A 254 3.67 1.30 -1.81
CA SER A 254 2.64 0.55 -1.08
C SER A 254 1.75 -0.29 -1.99
N PHE A 255 1.58 0.12 -3.26
CA PHE A 255 0.83 -0.64 -4.26
C PHE A 255 1.54 -1.97 -4.60
N GLY A 256 2.82 -1.91 -4.98
CA GLY A 256 3.61 -3.12 -5.27
C GLY A 256 3.76 -4.02 -4.03
N TRP A 257 3.85 -3.42 -2.85
CA TRP A 257 3.86 -4.15 -1.59
C TRP A 257 2.62 -5.04 -1.44
N TRP A 258 1.42 -4.47 -1.65
CA TRP A 258 0.17 -5.22 -1.57
C TRP A 258 0.04 -6.28 -2.65
N GLY A 259 0.47 -6.01 -3.89
CA GLY A 259 0.47 -7.00 -4.97
C GLY A 259 1.26 -8.26 -4.61
N ALA A 260 2.42 -8.09 -3.96
CA ALA A 260 3.21 -9.22 -3.47
C ALA A 260 2.63 -9.85 -2.18
N TRP A 261 2.10 -9.05 -1.26
CA TRP A 261 1.59 -9.54 0.02
C TRP A 261 0.30 -10.36 -0.12
N LEU A 262 -0.56 -9.99 -1.05
CA LEU A 262 -1.82 -10.69 -1.34
C LEU A 262 -1.61 -12.10 -1.91
N ASN A 263 -0.47 -12.39 -2.52
CA ASN A 263 -0.12 -13.75 -2.89
C ASN A 263 -0.03 -14.63 -1.62
N PRO A 264 -0.90 -15.66 -1.47
CA PRO A 264 -0.95 -16.47 -0.25
C PRO A 264 0.18 -17.51 -0.15
N LYS A 265 0.94 -17.75 -1.23
CA LYS A 265 1.99 -18.78 -1.27
C LYS A 265 3.08 -18.46 -0.26
N LYS A 266 3.40 -19.44 0.59
CA LYS A 266 4.43 -19.28 1.64
C LYS A 266 5.85 -19.29 1.09
N ASP A 267 6.05 -19.94 -0.04
CA ASP A 267 7.33 -20.09 -0.76
C ASP A 267 7.60 -19.00 -1.79
N LYS A 268 6.71 -18.00 -1.87
CA LYS A 268 6.91 -16.86 -2.76
C LYS A 268 8.21 -16.13 -2.44
N VAL A 269 8.92 -15.71 -3.48
CA VAL A 269 10.10 -14.85 -3.36
C VAL A 269 9.70 -13.42 -3.70
N VAL A 270 9.99 -12.50 -2.79
CA VAL A 270 9.75 -11.06 -3.00
C VAL A 270 11.05 -10.31 -2.89
N ILE A 271 11.37 -9.52 -3.89
CA ILE A 271 12.53 -8.62 -3.91
C ILE A 271 12.05 -7.18 -3.84
N ALA A 272 12.56 -6.45 -2.88
CA ALA A 272 12.21 -5.07 -2.60
C ALA A 272 13.45 -4.19 -2.45
N PRO A 273 13.35 -2.87 -2.67
CA PRO A 273 14.47 -1.96 -2.45
C PRO A 273 14.79 -1.87 -0.95
N SER A 274 16.09 -1.85 -0.62
CA SER A 274 16.57 -1.67 0.75
C SER A 274 16.27 -0.28 1.30
N LYS A 275 16.20 0.71 0.41
CA LYS A 275 15.83 2.10 0.75
C LYS A 275 14.42 2.40 0.25
N TRP A 276 13.48 2.61 1.19
CA TRP A 276 12.10 2.95 0.85
C TRP A 276 11.88 4.46 0.66
N PHE A 277 12.66 5.28 1.38
CA PHE A 277 12.69 6.73 1.28
C PHE A 277 14.14 7.22 1.10
N VAL A 278 14.30 8.38 0.47
CA VAL A 278 15.61 9.05 0.34
C VAL A 278 16.09 9.54 1.71
N THR A 279 15.17 10.07 2.50
CA THR A 279 15.51 10.59 3.84
C THR A 279 15.71 9.46 4.86
N THR A 280 16.80 9.53 5.61
CA THR A 280 17.07 8.60 6.73
C THR A 280 16.24 8.89 7.99
N LYS A 281 15.45 9.96 8.00
CA LYS A 281 14.60 10.35 9.15
C LYS A 281 13.45 9.38 9.40
N ASN A 282 13.09 8.58 8.39
CA ASN A 282 12.02 7.62 8.48
C ASN A 282 12.59 6.22 8.77
N ASP A 283 12.42 5.72 9.99
CA ASP A 283 12.74 4.32 10.31
C ASP A 283 11.71 3.42 9.63
N THR A 284 12.18 2.55 8.72
CA THR A 284 11.37 1.64 7.89
C THR A 284 11.65 0.17 8.21
N LYS A 285 12.23 -0.13 9.37
CA LYS A 285 12.64 -1.51 9.72
C LYS A 285 11.49 -2.51 9.71
N ASP A 286 10.26 -2.06 9.96
CA ASP A 286 9.08 -2.89 10.04
C ASP A 286 8.20 -2.84 8.77
N LEU A 287 8.58 -2.01 7.77
CA LEU A 287 7.77 -1.79 6.58
C LEU A 287 7.70 -3.03 5.68
N LEU A 288 8.84 -3.70 5.48
CA LEU A 288 8.90 -4.91 4.67
C LEU A 288 8.75 -6.15 5.56
N PRO A 289 7.86 -7.10 5.18
CA PRO A 289 7.71 -8.37 5.87
C PRO A 289 9.03 -9.12 6.04
N GLU A 290 9.11 -9.91 7.09
CA GLU A 290 10.21 -10.83 7.29
C GLU A 290 10.29 -11.85 6.14
N GLY A 291 11.51 -12.15 5.70
CA GLY A 291 11.74 -13.05 4.57
C GLY A 291 11.72 -12.37 3.19
N TRP A 292 11.29 -11.11 3.07
CA TRP A 292 11.46 -10.37 1.81
C TRP A 292 12.93 -9.95 1.63
N ILE A 293 13.45 -10.17 0.42
CA ILE A 293 14.84 -9.89 0.06
C ILE A 293 15.00 -8.40 -0.23
N LYS A 294 15.90 -7.76 0.50
CA LYS A 294 16.22 -6.33 0.35
C LYS A 294 17.50 -6.18 -0.45
N ILE A 295 17.48 -5.39 -1.52
CA ILE A 295 18.67 -5.10 -2.35
C ILE A 295 18.81 -3.60 -2.61
#